data_108e3597fdf2b9883fdc7f1d3e1e6694
#
_entry.id   108e3597fdf2b9883fdc7f1d3e1e6694
#
_cell.length_a   1.000
_cell.length_b   1.000
_cell.length_c   1.000
_cell.angle_alpha   90.00
_cell.angle_beta   90.00
_cell.angle_gamma   90.00
#
_symmetry.space_group_name_H-M   'P 1'
#
loop_
_entity.id
_entity.type
_entity.pdbx_description
1 polymer ?
#
loop_
_entity_poly.entity_id
_entity_poly.type
_entity_poly.pdbx_seq_one_letter_code
_entity_poly.pdbx_strand_id
1 'polypeptide(L)'
;MLEGILLGLSTALSVQNMLMVIAGCLIGTFIGMLPGLGPMSIIAIMIPVAITIGDPATALILLAGVYYGAIFGGSTSSILLNAPGVAGTVATSFDGYPMARQGKAGKALTIAAISSFAGGTIGAILLMIFAPMLSSVALLFHSAEYFALMIVGLSAIAAFAGTGQVSKALLMTVLGLIMATVGETAQFNAPRFTMGLMDLQSGFGFITLAMAMFALPEALYLVLKPSRSAQGESGEIKDLRITGDEAKQIAPVIGRQSLQGFFIGVLPGAGATIASFLGYAVERNIANADEQKEFGNGSVKGLAAPETANNAACTGSFVPLLTLGIPGSGTTAILLGALIALNVTPGPRLMVDDPQIFWSVIISMYIGNVVLLILNLPLIPYIAKVLAVPRNFLIPFILFFTLMGAYIGQNNSTELLILVGFGVCATILKFADYPLAPLLIGFILGTMLEDNFSRSMNLYDGASFIWERPMTLGLLILSLVLVVLPSYRARRARIKTAGIADGD
;
A
#
# COMPACT_ATOMS: atom_id res chain seq x y z
N MET A 1 -21.21 4.81 -17.30
CA MET A 1 -19.76 4.60 -17.46
C MET A 1 -19.08 5.67 -18.32
N LEU A 2 -19.53 5.90 -19.58
CA LEU A 2 -18.90 6.91 -20.46
C LEU A 2 -18.96 8.33 -19.87
N GLU A 3 -20.09 8.73 -19.33
CA GLU A 3 -20.25 10.05 -18.66
C GLU A 3 -19.32 10.19 -17.46
N GLY A 4 -19.17 9.13 -16.65
CA GLY A 4 -18.23 9.14 -15.52
C GLY A 4 -16.78 9.27 -15.97
N ILE A 5 -16.38 8.58 -17.05
CA ILE A 5 -15.03 8.71 -17.62
C ILE A 5 -14.79 10.13 -18.13
N LEU A 6 -15.77 10.74 -18.82
CA LEU A 6 -15.66 12.12 -19.29
C LEU A 6 -15.58 13.12 -18.12
N LEU A 7 -16.37 12.90 -17.07
CA LEU A 7 -16.30 13.70 -15.84
C LEU A 7 -14.92 13.55 -15.17
N GLY A 8 -14.43 12.33 -15.02
CA GLY A 8 -13.10 12.06 -14.47
C GLY A 8 -11.99 12.70 -15.31
N LEU A 9 -12.10 12.64 -16.63
CA LEU A 9 -11.13 13.24 -17.54
C LEU A 9 -11.12 14.77 -17.43
N SER A 10 -12.29 15.41 -17.42
CA SER A 10 -12.39 16.87 -17.27
C SER A 10 -11.85 17.35 -15.93
N THR A 11 -12.09 16.58 -14.85
CA THR A 11 -11.58 16.88 -13.52
C THR A 11 -10.06 16.67 -13.45
N ALA A 12 -9.56 15.52 -13.88
CA ALA A 12 -8.14 15.18 -13.78
C ALA A 12 -7.25 16.06 -14.69
N LEU A 13 -7.76 16.52 -15.83
CA LEU A 13 -7.04 17.42 -16.74
C LEU A 13 -7.14 18.90 -16.35
N SER A 14 -7.87 19.27 -15.31
CA SER A 14 -7.83 20.65 -14.81
C SER A 14 -6.40 21.03 -14.41
N VAL A 15 -6.02 22.30 -14.58
CA VAL A 15 -4.66 22.77 -14.30
C VAL A 15 -4.25 22.44 -12.86
N GLN A 16 -5.14 22.62 -11.90
CA GLN A 16 -4.90 22.32 -10.51
C GLN A 16 -4.60 20.82 -10.30
N ASN A 17 -5.42 19.93 -10.85
CA ASN A 17 -5.25 18.49 -10.69
C ASN A 17 -4.03 17.97 -11.45
N MET A 18 -3.71 18.51 -12.62
CA MET A 18 -2.47 18.20 -13.33
C MET A 18 -1.24 18.57 -12.49
N LEU A 19 -1.23 19.75 -11.85
CA LEU A 19 -0.16 20.15 -10.94
C LEU A 19 -0.08 19.22 -9.73
N MET A 20 -1.21 18.77 -9.18
CA MET A 20 -1.22 17.83 -8.05
C MET A 20 -0.74 16.42 -8.44
N VAL A 21 -1.09 15.93 -9.64
CA VAL A 21 -0.50 14.66 -10.15
C VAL A 21 1.01 14.78 -10.24
N ILE A 22 1.51 15.87 -10.86
CA ILE A 22 2.96 16.08 -11.04
C ILE A 22 3.65 16.20 -9.67
N ALA A 23 3.10 17.02 -8.76
CA ALA A 23 3.64 17.20 -7.42
C ALA A 23 3.66 15.88 -6.63
N GLY A 24 2.56 15.12 -6.66
CA GLY A 24 2.47 13.82 -6.00
C GLY A 24 3.49 12.83 -6.55
N CYS A 25 3.60 12.70 -7.87
CA CYS A 25 4.59 11.84 -8.53
C CYS A 25 6.02 12.25 -8.19
N LEU A 26 6.34 13.54 -8.17
CA LEU A 26 7.66 14.06 -7.80
C LEU A 26 7.99 13.74 -6.33
N ILE A 27 7.11 14.14 -5.40
CA ILE A 27 7.29 13.91 -3.96
C ILE A 27 7.44 12.42 -3.68
N GLY A 28 6.52 11.62 -4.24
CA GLY A 28 6.55 10.16 -4.09
C GLY A 28 7.86 9.58 -4.61
N THR A 29 8.28 9.92 -5.83
CA THR A 29 9.52 9.42 -6.43
C THR A 29 10.74 9.81 -5.61
N PHE A 30 10.87 11.07 -5.20
CA PHE A 30 12.02 11.53 -4.44
C PHE A 30 12.13 10.85 -3.07
N ILE A 31 11.04 10.84 -2.32
CA ILE A 31 11.06 10.26 -0.96
C ILE A 31 11.09 8.73 -1.05
N GLY A 32 10.42 8.12 -2.03
CA GLY A 32 10.43 6.66 -2.26
C GLY A 32 11.80 6.10 -2.62
N MET A 33 12.69 6.92 -3.21
CA MET A 33 14.09 6.55 -3.42
C MET A 33 14.90 6.43 -2.11
N LEU A 34 14.44 7.09 -1.05
CA LEU A 34 15.20 7.12 0.20
C LEU A 34 14.96 5.80 0.96
N PRO A 35 16.02 5.01 1.22
CA PRO A 35 15.88 3.73 1.91
C PRO A 35 15.23 3.90 3.29
N GLY A 36 14.18 3.12 3.54
CA GLY A 36 13.44 3.12 4.79
C GLY A 36 12.15 3.96 4.78
N LEU A 37 11.99 4.94 3.88
CA LEU A 37 10.78 5.75 3.76
C LEU A 37 9.80 5.09 2.78
N GLY A 38 9.01 4.13 3.28
CA GLY A 38 7.99 3.47 2.47
C GLY A 38 6.79 4.38 2.12
N PRO A 39 5.93 3.97 1.17
CA PRO A 39 4.79 4.77 0.73
C PRO A 39 3.81 5.09 1.86
N MET A 40 3.68 4.23 2.86
CA MET A 40 2.85 4.48 4.03
C MET A 40 3.31 5.72 4.81
N SER A 41 4.61 5.85 5.06
CA SER A 41 5.17 6.99 5.79
C SER A 41 4.97 8.29 5.00
N ILE A 42 5.19 8.26 3.69
CA ILE A 42 5.08 9.45 2.83
C ILE A 42 3.63 9.93 2.78
N ILE A 43 2.68 9.01 2.58
CA ILE A 43 1.26 9.37 2.52
C ILE A 43 0.80 9.89 3.87
N ALA A 44 1.19 9.25 5.00
CA ALA A 44 0.84 9.72 6.33
C ALA A 44 1.31 11.18 6.57
N ILE A 45 2.54 11.52 6.15
CA ILE A 45 3.07 12.88 6.22
C ILE A 45 2.30 13.85 5.32
N MET A 46 1.81 13.37 4.16
CA MET A 46 1.13 14.20 3.17
C MET A 46 -0.37 14.39 3.44
N ILE A 47 -1.01 13.58 4.29
CA ILE A 47 -2.43 13.72 4.60
C ILE A 47 -2.79 15.12 5.11
N PRO A 48 -2.08 15.72 6.09
CA PRO A 48 -2.40 17.07 6.54
C PRO A 48 -2.33 18.10 5.42
N VAL A 49 -1.33 17.97 4.53
CA VAL A 49 -1.22 18.84 3.35
C VAL A 49 -2.40 18.63 2.40
N ALA A 50 -2.79 17.38 2.17
CA ALA A 50 -3.92 17.03 1.32
C ALA A 50 -5.25 17.61 1.84
N ILE A 51 -5.46 17.57 3.16
CA ILE A 51 -6.66 18.13 3.80
C ILE A 51 -6.73 19.65 3.63
N THR A 52 -5.61 20.37 3.67
CA THR A 52 -5.61 21.83 3.48
C THR A 52 -5.99 22.27 2.06
N ILE A 53 -5.99 21.35 1.09
CA ILE A 53 -6.45 21.63 -0.29
C ILE A 53 -7.95 21.93 -0.34
N GLY A 54 -8.73 21.30 0.56
CA GLY A 54 -10.17 21.54 0.70
C GLY A 54 -11.05 20.81 -0.32
N ASP A 55 -10.51 20.40 -1.48
CA ASP A 55 -11.23 19.57 -2.47
C ASP A 55 -10.78 18.12 -2.37
N PRO A 56 -11.70 17.16 -2.02
CA PRO A 56 -11.34 15.77 -1.85
C PRO A 56 -10.78 15.08 -3.10
N ALA A 57 -11.29 15.43 -4.29
CA ALA A 57 -10.80 14.85 -5.54
C ALA A 57 -9.32 15.23 -5.78
N THR A 58 -9.01 16.49 -5.64
CA THR A 58 -7.64 17.03 -5.77
C THR A 58 -6.69 16.45 -4.73
N ALA A 59 -7.15 16.33 -3.48
CA ALA A 59 -6.38 15.76 -2.39
C ALA A 59 -6.03 14.28 -2.66
N LEU A 60 -6.98 13.50 -3.12
CA LEU A 60 -6.76 12.09 -3.45
C LEU A 60 -5.89 11.89 -4.68
N ILE A 61 -6.02 12.75 -5.68
CA ILE A 61 -5.13 12.77 -6.86
C ILE A 61 -3.68 12.99 -6.42
N LEU A 62 -3.43 13.93 -5.52
CA LEU A 62 -2.10 14.15 -4.93
C LEU A 62 -1.59 12.89 -4.22
N LEU A 63 -2.38 12.32 -3.32
CA LEU A 63 -1.98 11.17 -2.52
C LEU A 63 -1.79 9.90 -3.38
N ALA A 64 -2.61 9.68 -4.39
CA ALA A 64 -2.44 8.61 -5.36
C ALA A 64 -1.12 8.77 -6.14
N GLY A 65 -0.83 9.99 -6.61
CA GLY A 65 0.45 10.32 -7.24
C GLY A 65 1.65 10.03 -6.33
N VAL A 66 1.55 10.37 -5.05
CA VAL A 66 2.57 10.05 -4.03
C VAL A 66 2.76 8.53 -3.92
N TYR A 67 1.68 7.76 -3.88
CA TYR A 67 1.75 6.29 -3.79
C TYR A 67 2.51 5.69 -4.98
N TYR A 68 2.09 6.02 -6.20
CA TYR A 68 2.76 5.50 -7.40
C TYR A 68 4.19 5.98 -7.50
N GLY A 69 4.44 7.26 -7.22
CA GLY A 69 5.78 7.83 -7.21
C GLY A 69 6.71 7.10 -6.26
N ALA A 70 6.23 6.74 -5.06
CA ALA A 70 7.03 6.02 -4.07
C ALA A 70 7.45 4.62 -4.56
N ILE A 71 6.59 3.91 -5.27
CA ILE A 71 6.94 2.60 -5.85
C ILE A 71 8.01 2.75 -6.93
N PHE A 72 7.84 3.67 -7.88
CA PHE A 72 8.84 3.93 -8.92
C PHE A 72 10.19 4.37 -8.32
N GLY A 73 10.17 5.29 -7.34
CA GLY A 73 11.38 5.75 -6.67
C GLY A 73 12.11 4.63 -5.93
N GLY A 74 11.35 3.75 -5.27
CA GLY A 74 11.89 2.59 -4.56
C GLY A 74 12.64 1.61 -5.46
N SER A 75 12.23 1.47 -6.71
CA SER A 75 12.93 0.65 -7.71
C SER A 75 14.33 1.20 -8.02
N THR A 76 14.45 2.52 -8.09
CA THR A 76 15.74 3.18 -8.36
C THR A 76 16.77 2.88 -7.27
N SER A 77 16.41 3.00 -5.99
CA SER A 77 17.33 2.67 -4.89
C SER A 77 17.61 1.17 -4.77
N SER A 78 16.63 0.32 -5.11
CA SER A 78 16.81 -1.13 -5.18
C SER A 78 17.87 -1.52 -6.22
N ILE A 79 17.84 -0.90 -7.40
CA ILE A 79 18.76 -1.16 -8.51
C ILE A 79 20.15 -0.58 -8.24
N LEU A 80 20.24 0.68 -7.80
CA LEU A 80 21.51 1.39 -7.69
C LEU A 80 22.28 1.08 -6.40
N LEU A 81 21.57 0.87 -5.28
CA LEU A 81 22.17 0.78 -3.95
C LEU A 81 21.96 -0.57 -3.26
N ASN A 82 21.19 -1.50 -3.84
CA ASN A 82 20.72 -2.72 -3.15
C ASN A 82 20.05 -2.39 -1.80
N ALA A 83 19.41 -1.25 -1.74
CA ALA A 83 18.75 -0.74 -0.54
C ALA A 83 17.32 -0.33 -0.92
N PRO A 84 16.37 -1.29 -0.92
CA PRO A 84 15.00 -1.03 -1.34
C PRO A 84 14.37 0.12 -0.58
N GLY A 85 13.85 1.12 -1.28
CA GLY A 85 13.10 2.23 -0.69
C GLY A 85 11.74 1.75 -0.18
N VAL A 86 11.14 0.78 -0.84
CA VAL A 86 9.86 0.20 -0.50
C VAL A 86 9.90 -1.33 -0.52
N ALA A 87 9.11 -1.98 0.34
CA ALA A 87 9.10 -3.45 0.43
C ALA A 87 8.71 -4.14 -0.89
N GLY A 88 7.87 -3.49 -1.71
CA GLY A 88 7.45 -3.99 -3.02
C GLY A 88 8.58 -4.06 -4.05
N THR A 89 9.71 -3.39 -3.84
CA THR A 89 10.85 -3.37 -4.76
C THR A 89 12.04 -4.20 -4.29
N VAL A 90 11.88 -5.00 -3.22
CA VAL A 90 12.93 -5.91 -2.75
C VAL A 90 13.30 -6.93 -3.81
N ALA A 91 12.33 -7.56 -4.47
CA ALA A 91 12.58 -8.54 -5.51
C ALA A 91 13.26 -7.91 -6.76
N THR A 92 13.06 -6.63 -7.00
CA THR A 92 13.74 -5.84 -8.04
C THR A 92 15.25 -5.83 -7.85
N SER A 93 15.73 -5.80 -6.60
CA SER A 93 17.16 -5.79 -6.31
C SER A 93 17.87 -7.10 -6.69
N PHE A 94 17.14 -8.22 -6.79
CA PHE A 94 17.73 -9.53 -7.05
C PHE A 94 18.45 -9.58 -8.40
N ASP A 95 17.90 -8.93 -9.41
CA ASP A 95 18.51 -8.85 -10.74
C ASP A 95 18.94 -7.42 -11.12
N GLY A 96 18.22 -6.41 -10.62
CA GLY A 96 18.52 -5.01 -10.92
C GLY A 96 19.87 -4.55 -10.38
N TYR A 97 20.21 -4.91 -9.14
CA TYR A 97 21.50 -4.57 -8.55
C TYR A 97 22.68 -5.30 -9.20
N PRO A 98 22.64 -6.63 -9.48
CA PRO A 98 23.65 -7.29 -10.28
C PRO A 98 23.86 -6.65 -11.65
N MET A 99 22.79 -6.24 -12.37
CA MET A 99 22.92 -5.49 -13.62
C MET A 99 23.66 -4.17 -13.42
N ALA A 100 23.33 -3.41 -12.39
CA ALA A 100 24.01 -2.15 -12.08
C ALA A 100 25.51 -2.36 -11.79
N ARG A 101 25.85 -3.41 -11.02
CA ARG A 101 27.25 -3.80 -10.73
C ARG A 101 28.02 -4.25 -11.97
N GLN A 102 27.32 -4.74 -13.00
CA GLN A 102 27.90 -5.08 -14.31
C GLN A 102 28.08 -3.85 -15.24
N GLY A 103 27.83 -2.62 -14.73
CA GLY A 103 27.91 -1.40 -15.54
C GLY A 103 26.64 -1.15 -16.40
N LYS A 104 25.57 -1.93 -16.22
CA LYS A 104 24.31 -1.85 -16.97
C LYS A 104 23.20 -1.12 -16.19
N ALA A 105 23.56 -0.18 -15.31
CA ALA A 105 22.61 0.53 -14.45
C ALA A 105 21.51 1.25 -15.26
N GLY A 106 21.89 1.97 -16.33
CA GLY A 106 20.94 2.66 -17.20
C GLY A 106 19.93 1.71 -17.84
N LYS A 107 20.41 0.57 -18.35
CA LYS A 107 19.56 -0.48 -18.91
C LYS A 107 18.58 -1.05 -17.86
N ALA A 108 19.05 -1.36 -16.66
CA ALA A 108 18.22 -1.87 -15.58
C ALA A 108 17.11 -0.87 -15.19
N LEU A 109 17.45 0.42 -15.08
CA LEU A 109 16.48 1.48 -14.81
C LEU A 109 15.45 1.62 -15.94
N THR A 110 15.88 1.45 -17.20
CA THR A 110 14.96 1.48 -18.35
C THR A 110 13.97 0.31 -18.33
N ILE A 111 14.45 -0.91 -18.08
CA ILE A 111 13.59 -2.10 -17.95
C ILE A 111 12.59 -1.89 -16.82
N ALA A 112 13.06 -1.44 -15.66
CA ALA A 112 12.18 -1.16 -14.51
C ALA A 112 11.12 -0.11 -14.86
N ALA A 113 11.51 1.04 -15.45
CA ALA A 113 10.57 2.12 -15.79
C ALA A 113 9.52 1.67 -16.82
N ILE A 114 9.90 0.94 -17.87
CA ILE A 114 8.96 0.43 -18.89
C ILE A 114 8.03 -0.61 -18.28
N SER A 115 8.56 -1.55 -17.50
CA SER A 115 7.77 -2.61 -16.86
C SER A 115 6.78 -2.05 -15.85
N SER A 116 7.19 -1.07 -15.05
CA SER A 116 6.34 -0.36 -14.09
C SER A 116 5.25 0.45 -14.79
N PHE A 117 5.62 1.21 -15.82
CA PHE A 117 4.66 1.96 -16.64
C PHE A 117 3.61 1.05 -17.27
N ALA A 118 4.03 -0.05 -17.90
CA ALA A 118 3.13 -0.99 -18.54
C ALA A 118 2.24 -1.70 -17.51
N GLY A 119 2.81 -2.17 -16.39
CA GLY A 119 2.08 -2.80 -15.29
C GLY A 119 1.04 -1.89 -14.68
N GLY A 120 1.41 -0.65 -14.37
CA GLY A 120 0.51 0.37 -13.84
C GLY A 120 -0.60 0.76 -14.83
N THR A 121 -0.27 0.90 -16.12
CA THR A 121 -1.25 1.26 -17.15
C THR A 121 -2.25 0.12 -17.41
N ILE A 122 -1.80 -1.13 -17.56
CA ILE A 122 -2.68 -2.30 -17.69
C ILE A 122 -3.52 -2.46 -16.42
N GLY A 123 -2.92 -2.28 -15.23
CA GLY A 123 -3.63 -2.28 -13.97
C GLY A 123 -4.72 -1.21 -13.90
N ALA A 124 -4.45 0.01 -14.39
CA ALA A 124 -5.46 1.08 -14.45
C ALA A 124 -6.61 0.77 -15.43
N ILE A 125 -6.32 0.12 -16.56
CA ILE A 125 -7.36 -0.37 -17.48
C ILE A 125 -8.23 -1.41 -16.77
N LEU A 126 -7.61 -2.36 -16.10
CA LEU A 126 -8.34 -3.38 -15.34
C LEU A 126 -9.15 -2.75 -14.18
N LEU A 127 -8.60 -1.77 -13.46
CA LEU A 127 -9.32 -1.03 -12.42
C LEU A 127 -10.55 -0.33 -13.00
N MET A 128 -10.42 0.35 -14.13
CA MET A 128 -11.51 1.05 -14.79
C MET A 128 -12.65 0.11 -15.22
N ILE A 129 -12.34 -1.15 -15.54
CA ILE A 129 -13.33 -2.18 -15.91
C ILE A 129 -13.91 -2.86 -14.66
N PHE A 130 -13.06 -3.32 -13.74
CA PHE A 130 -13.48 -4.14 -12.62
C PHE A 130 -14.11 -3.35 -11.47
N ALA A 131 -13.70 -2.09 -11.24
CA ALA A 131 -14.24 -1.33 -10.13
C ALA A 131 -15.75 -1.04 -10.29
N PRO A 132 -16.28 -0.58 -11.45
CA PRO A 132 -17.72 -0.43 -11.61
C PRO A 132 -18.50 -1.76 -11.50
N MET A 133 -17.93 -2.86 -12.02
CA MET A 133 -18.54 -4.19 -11.91
C MET A 133 -18.65 -4.62 -10.44
N LEU A 134 -17.58 -4.45 -9.67
CA LEU A 134 -17.58 -4.81 -8.25
C LEU A 134 -18.48 -3.88 -7.43
N SER A 135 -18.51 -2.57 -7.74
CA SER A 135 -19.44 -1.63 -7.10
C SER A 135 -20.90 -2.06 -7.29
N SER A 136 -21.30 -2.48 -8.49
CA SER A 136 -22.67 -2.93 -8.76
C SER A 136 -23.04 -4.18 -7.96
N VAL A 137 -22.11 -5.12 -7.77
CA VAL A 137 -22.30 -6.30 -6.92
C VAL A 137 -22.34 -5.89 -5.45
N ALA A 138 -21.46 -4.98 -5.04
CA ALA A 138 -21.36 -4.52 -3.66
C ALA A 138 -22.62 -3.72 -3.19
N LEU A 139 -23.37 -3.12 -4.10
CA LEU A 139 -24.66 -2.49 -3.79
C LEU A 139 -25.74 -3.49 -3.31
N LEU A 140 -25.53 -4.80 -3.57
CA LEU A 140 -26.40 -5.86 -3.06
C LEU A 140 -26.06 -6.24 -1.61
N PHE A 141 -24.94 -5.74 -1.07
CA PHE A 141 -24.52 -6.04 0.29
C PHE A 141 -25.30 -5.20 1.30
N HIS A 142 -25.71 -5.84 2.39
CA HIS A 142 -26.28 -5.23 3.57
C HIS A 142 -25.25 -5.22 4.69
N SER A 143 -25.61 -4.71 5.86
CA SER A 143 -24.69 -4.64 6.99
C SER A 143 -24.08 -6.01 7.37
N ALA A 144 -24.84 -7.11 7.22
CA ALA A 144 -24.35 -8.45 7.50
C ALA A 144 -23.19 -8.89 6.59
N GLU A 145 -23.29 -8.60 5.28
CA GLU A 145 -22.24 -8.88 4.33
C GLU A 145 -21.02 -7.98 4.56
N TYR A 146 -21.23 -6.69 4.89
CA TYR A 146 -20.15 -5.78 5.24
C TYR A 146 -19.42 -6.23 6.49
N PHE A 147 -20.14 -6.66 7.55
CA PHE A 147 -19.54 -7.26 8.74
C PHE A 147 -18.64 -8.45 8.38
N ALA A 148 -19.19 -9.41 7.63
CA ALA A 148 -18.42 -10.59 7.20
C ALA A 148 -17.22 -10.22 6.33
N LEU A 149 -17.35 -9.21 5.46
CA LEU A 149 -16.30 -8.72 4.58
C LEU A 149 -15.16 -8.04 5.38
N MET A 150 -15.48 -7.30 6.48
CA MET A 150 -14.45 -6.78 7.39
C MET A 150 -13.66 -7.92 8.04
N ILE A 151 -14.33 -9.00 8.44
CA ILE A 151 -13.67 -10.20 8.99
C ILE A 151 -12.76 -10.85 7.93
N VAL A 152 -13.20 -10.94 6.67
CA VAL A 152 -12.34 -11.41 5.55
C VAL A 152 -11.11 -10.52 5.41
N GLY A 153 -11.26 -9.20 5.42
CA GLY A 153 -10.15 -8.24 5.36
C GLY A 153 -9.14 -8.43 6.49
N LEU A 154 -9.61 -8.56 7.73
CA LEU A 154 -8.76 -8.82 8.90
C LEU A 154 -8.09 -10.20 8.82
N SER A 155 -8.80 -11.22 8.35
CA SER A 155 -8.28 -12.58 8.18
C SER A 155 -7.20 -12.64 7.09
N ALA A 156 -7.36 -11.87 6.03
CA ALA A 156 -6.39 -11.79 4.94
C ALA A 156 -5.04 -11.22 5.41
N ILE A 157 -5.03 -10.28 6.38
CA ILE A 157 -3.80 -9.76 6.98
C ILE A 157 -2.96 -10.92 7.57
N ALA A 158 -3.62 -11.83 8.30
CA ALA A 158 -2.96 -12.99 8.88
C ALA A 158 -2.48 -13.98 7.80
N ALA A 159 -3.29 -14.19 6.74
CA ALA A 159 -2.98 -15.09 5.66
C ALA A 159 -1.74 -14.64 4.84
N PHE A 160 -1.56 -13.34 4.68
CA PHE A 160 -0.46 -12.75 3.92
C PHE A 160 0.71 -12.25 4.78
N ALA A 161 0.65 -12.42 6.10
CA ALA A 161 1.80 -12.20 6.96
C ALA A 161 2.93 -13.17 6.60
N GLY A 162 4.16 -12.67 6.54
CA GLY A 162 5.33 -13.50 6.24
C GLY A 162 5.50 -14.67 7.21
N THR A 163 6.26 -15.68 6.80
CA THR A 163 6.54 -16.85 7.63
C THR A 163 7.12 -16.45 8.99
N GLY A 164 6.44 -16.86 10.08
CA GLY A 164 6.81 -16.51 11.46
C GLY A 164 6.26 -15.16 11.94
N GLN A 165 5.60 -14.37 11.10
CA GLN A 165 5.03 -13.06 11.47
C GLN A 165 3.52 -13.10 11.77
N VAL A 166 2.85 -14.23 11.53
CA VAL A 166 1.38 -14.35 11.67
C VAL A 166 0.89 -13.97 13.07
N SER A 167 1.54 -14.48 14.12
CA SER A 167 1.16 -14.15 15.51
C SER A 167 1.36 -12.68 15.85
N LYS A 168 2.47 -12.07 15.36
CA LYS A 168 2.73 -10.66 15.53
C LYS A 168 1.70 -9.80 14.78
N ALA A 169 1.35 -10.17 13.54
CA ALA A 169 0.35 -9.48 12.75
C ALA A 169 -1.04 -9.56 13.40
N LEU A 170 -1.44 -10.73 13.88
CA LEU A 170 -2.70 -10.90 14.62
C LEU A 170 -2.73 -10.08 15.90
N LEU A 171 -1.66 -10.10 16.68
CA LEU A 171 -1.57 -9.27 17.90
C LEU A 171 -1.74 -7.78 17.57
N MET A 172 -1.04 -7.31 16.54
CA MET A 172 -1.14 -5.91 16.12
C MET A 172 -2.55 -5.56 15.60
N THR A 173 -3.20 -6.48 14.88
CA THR A 173 -4.59 -6.32 14.43
C THR A 173 -5.55 -6.21 15.63
N VAL A 174 -5.40 -7.09 16.62
CA VAL A 174 -6.23 -7.06 17.85
C VAL A 174 -6.00 -5.77 18.65
N LEU A 175 -4.76 -5.32 18.77
CA LEU A 175 -4.45 -4.03 19.39
C LEU A 175 -5.13 -2.87 18.66
N GLY A 176 -5.12 -2.89 17.33
CA GLY A 176 -5.84 -1.90 16.52
C GLY A 176 -7.36 -1.93 16.77
N LEU A 177 -7.96 -3.12 16.82
CA LEU A 177 -9.37 -3.29 17.16
C LEU A 177 -9.70 -2.74 18.56
N ILE A 178 -8.84 -3.02 19.56
CA ILE A 178 -9.00 -2.48 20.92
C ILE A 178 -8.92 -0.95 20.90
N MET A 179 -7.96 -0.38 20.18
CA MET A 179 -7.82 1.07 20.07
C MET A 179 -9.05 1.72 19.40
N ALA A 180 -9.69 1.03 18.45
CA ALA A 180 -10.93 1.49 17.82
C ALA A 180 -12.14 1.55 18.78
N THR A 181 -12.07 0.85 19.92
CA THR A 181 -13.15 0.88 20.92
C THR A 181 -13.07 2.08 21.88
N VAL A 182 -12.00 2.87 21.82
CA VAL A 182 -11.85 4.09 22.64
C VAL A 182 -12.70 5.20 22.05
N GLY A 183 -13.48 5.90 22.88
CA GLY A 183 -14.36 6.99 22.47
C GLY A 183 -15.84 6.70 22.73
N GLU A 184 -16.72 7.43 22.07
CA GLU A 184 -18.16 7.24 22.19
C GLU A 184 -18.66 6.11 21.28
N THR A 185 -19.61 5.33 21.77
CA THR A 185 -20.29 4.32 20.94
C THR A 185 -21.22 5.00 19.93
N ALA A 186 -21.16 4.59 18.67
CA ALA A 186 -21.99 5.17 17.61
C ALA A 186 -23.51 5.02 17.87
N GLN A 187 -23.94 4.03 18.68
CA GLN A 187 -25.36 3.76 18.94
C GLN A 187 -25.94 4.54 20.13
N PHE A 188 -25.15 4.72 21.19
CA PHE A 188 -25.65 5.24 22.45
C PHE A 188 -24.94 6.51 22.92
N ASN A 189 -23.95 7.00 22.17
CA ASN A 189 -23.05 8.09 22.55
C ASN A 189 -22.48 7.90 23.98
N ALA A 190 -22.30 6.65 24.37
CA ALA A 190 -21.76 6.30 25.68
C ALA A 190 -20.23 6.29 25.61
N PRO A 191 -19.52 7.04 26.47
CA PRO A 191 -18.07 7.07 26.49
C PRO A 191 -17.48 5.73 26.95
N ARG A 192 -16.51 5.20 26.19
CA ARG A 192 -15.79 3.97 26.50
C ARG A 192 -14.28 4.27 26.57
N PHE A 193 -13.64 3.82 27.62
CA PHE A 193 -12.17 3.91 27.82
C PHE A 193 -11.60 5.32 27.67
N THR A 194 -12.43 6.37 27.86
CA THR A 194 -12.02 7.78 27.75
C THR A 194 -11.27 8.27 28.99
N MET A 195 -11.24 7.48 30.08
CA MET A 195 -10.61 7.84 31.37
C MET A 195 -11.08 9.21 31.91
N GLY A 196 -12.26 9.67 31.52
CA GLY A 196 -12.80 10.99 31.88
C GLY A 196 -12.20 12.17 31.11
N LEU A 197 -11.37 11.92 30.11
CA LEU A 197 -10.78 12.96 29.28
C LEU A 197 -11.74 13.32 28.13
N MET A 198 -12.09 14.60 28.02
CA MET A 198 -12.98 15.10 26.95
C MET A 198 -12.37 14.90 25.56
N ASP A 199 -11.07 15.06 25.43
CA ASP A 199 -10.35 14.91 24.17
C ASP A 199 -10.39 13.47 23.62
N LEU A 200 -10.64 12.46 24.49
CA LEU A 200 -10.79 11.07 24.06
C LEU A 200 -12.23 10.64 23.77
N GLN A 201 -13.22 11.54 23.90
CA GLN A 201 -14.61 11.21 23.58
C GLN A 201 -14.81 10.91 22.09
N SER A 202 -14.11 11.62 21.21
CA SER A 202 -14.10 11.34 19.78
C SER A 202 -13.19 10.17 19.38
N GLY A 203 -12.56 9.50 20.36
CA GLY A 203 -11.57 8.44 20.13
C GLY A 203 -10.22 8.98 19.68
N PHE A 204 -9.34 8.09 19.20
CA PHE A 204 -8.05 8.49 18.65
C PHE A 204 -8.22 9.01 17.22
N GLY A 205 -7.59 10.15 16.93
CA GLY A 205 -7.55 10.71 15.58
C GLY A 205 -6.80 9.77 14.61
N PHE A 206 -7.46 9.38 13.50
CA PHE A 206 -6.83 8.51 12.50
C PHE A 206 -5.50 9.08 11.98
N ILE A 207 -5.46 10.38 11.66
CA ILE A 207 -4.28 11.05 11.10
C ILE A 207 -3.12 10.98 12.09
N THR A 208 -3.40 11.26 13.35
CA THR A 208 -2.41 11.20 14.44
C THR A 208 -1.85 9.78 14.59
N LEU A 209 -2.72 8.76 14.59
CA LEU A 209 -2.26 7.37 14.66
C LEU A 209 -1.47 6.95 13.42
N ALA A 210 -1.89 7.34 12.22
CA ALA A 210 -1.15 7.03 11.00
C ALA A 210 0.26 7.63 11.02
N MET A 211 0.38 8.89 11.46
CA MET A 211 1.67 9.55 11.61
C MET A 211 2.51 8.97 12.76
N ALA A 212 1.87 8.61 13.88
CA ALA A 212 2.54 7.94 15.00
C ALA A 212 3.07 6.55 14.62
N MET A 213 2.36 5.82 13.76
CA MET A 213 2.77 4.48 13.35
C MET A 213 3.81 4.47 12.23
N PHE A 214 3.81 5.46 11.33
CA PHE A 214 4.63 5.41 10.12
C PHE A 214 5.62 6.56 9.97
N ALA A 215 5.26 7.79 10.32
CA ALA A 215 6.13 8.94 10.12
C ALA A 215 7.14 9.11 11.27
N LEU A 216 6.66 9.18 12.50
CA LEU A 216 7.53 9.38 13.66
C LEU A 216 8.52 8.21 13.89
N PRO A 217 8.10 6.93 13.82
CA PRO A 217 9.04 5.81 13.95
C PRO A 217 10.13 5.80 12.89
N GLU A 218 9.83 6.29 11.69
CA GLU A 218 10.84 6.39 10.63
C GLU A 218 11.89 7.44 10.95
N ALA A 219 11.48 8.62 11.40
CA ALA A 219 12.39 9.67 11.83
C ALA A 219 13.27 9.20 12.98
N LEU A 220 12.68 8.57 14.02
CA LEU A 220 13.42 8.05 15.16
C LEU A 220 14.37 6.90 14.77
N TYR A 221 13.95 6.02 13.86
CA TYR A 221 14.79 4.95 13.35
C TYR A 221 16.02 5.49 12.60
N LEU A 222 15.85 6.54 11.79
CA LEU A 222 16.95 7.21 11.10
C LEU A 222 17.94 7.86 12.08
N VAL A 223 17.46 8.38 13.23
CA VAL A 223 18.31 8.93 14.30
C VAL A 223 19.09 7.84 15.04
N LEU A 224 18.39 6.76 15.43
CA LEU A 224 18.92 5.74 16.33
C LEU A 224 19.82 4.72 15.63
N LYS A 225 19.63 4.50 14.31
CA LYS A 225 20.44 3.55 13.55
C LYS A 225 21.56 4.27 12.80
N PRO A 226 22.84 4.07 13.22
CA PRO A 226 23.97 4.68 12.51
C PRO A 226 23.95 4.29 11.05
N SER A 227 24.15 5.28 10.18
CA SER A 227 24.31 5.02 8.76
C SER A 227 25.61 4.23 8.55
N ARG A 228 25.51 2.98 8.15
CA ARG A 228 26.53 2.50 7.22
C ARG A 228 26.21 3.25 5.92
N SER A 229 27.04 4.25 5.60
CA SER A 229 26.97 4.92 4.30
C SER A 229 26.88 3.83 3.25
N ALA A 230 25.77 3.77 2.55
CA ALA A 230 25.70 3.04 1.31
C ALA A 230 26.56 3.84 0.29
N GLN A 231 27.88 3.80 0.50
CA GLN A 231 28.88 4.14 -0.51
C GLN A 231 28.89 2.99 -1.52
N GLY A 232 27.73 2.76 -2.15
CA GLY A 232 27.76 2.18 -3.46
C GLY A 232 28.29 3.28 -4.37
N GLU A 233 29.45 3.07 -4.97
CA GLU A 233 29.80 3.78 -6.19
C GLU A 233 28.62 3.58 -7.13
N SER A 234 27.69 4.53 -7.15
CA SER A 234 26.66 4.59 -8.18
C SER A 234 27.44 4.87 -9.47
N GLY A 235 27.70 3.83 -10.23
CA GLY A 235 28.32 3.94 -11.54
C GLY A 235 27.52 4.98 -12.34
N GLU A 236 28.20 5.73 -13.18
CA GLU A 236 27.59 6.74 -14.03
C GLU A 236 26.43 6.09 -14.81
N ILE A 237 25.20 6.67 -14.65
CA ILE A 237 24.02 6.17 -15.35
C ILE A 237 24.18 6.51 -16.83
N LYS A 238 24.69 5.57 -17.59
CA LYS A 238 24.86 5.65 -19.05
C LYS A 238 23.94 4.65 -19.72
N ASP A 239 23.66 4.88 -20.98
CA ASP A 239 22.92 3.98 -21.87
C ASP A 239 21.55 3.56 -21.35
N LEU A 240 20.59 4.47 -21.49
CA LEU A 240 19.17 4.26 -21.18
C LEU A 240 18.43 3.54 -22.33
N ARG A 241 19.05 2.54 -22.95
CA ARG A 241 18.49 1.83 -24.09
C ARG A 241 18.35 0.35 -23.82
N ILE A 242 17.28 -0.23 -24.30
CA ILE A 242 17.06 -1.68 -24.37
C ILE A 242 17.09 -2.11 -25.84
N THR A 243 17.56 -3.32 -26.09
CA THR A 243 17.53 -3.89 -27.44
C THR A 243 16.14 -4.39 -27.81
N GLY A 244 15.87 -4.54 -29.13
CA GLY A 244 14.60 -5.10 -29.59
C GLY A 244 14.36 -6.53 -29.09
N ASP A 245 15.43 -7.30 -28.89
CA ASP A 245 15.33 -8.68 -28.38
C ASP A 245 15.01 -8.71 -26.88
N GLU A 246 15.57 -7.81 -26.08
CA GLU A 246 15.19 -7.62 -24.68
C GLU A 246 13.73 -7.17 -24.55
N ALA A 247 13.28 -6.24 -25.41
CA ALA A 247 11.87 -5.82 -25.45
C ALA A 247 10.94 -7.00 -25.75
N LYS A 248 11.31 -7.88 -26.70
CA LYS A 248 10.55 -9.10 -26.98
C LYS A 248 10.53 -10.10 -25.81
N GLN A 249 11.61 -10.16 -25.03
CA GLN A 249 11.69 -11.04 -23.86
C GLN A 249 10.80 -10.55 -22.71
N ILE A 250 10.73 -9.22 -22.46
CA ILE A 250 9.94 -8.66 -21.38
C ILE A 250 8.45 -8.54 -21.70
N ALA A 251 8.06 -8.41 -22.98
CA ALA A 251 6.66 -8.20 -23.35
C ALA A 251 5.69 -9.29 -22.83
N PRO A 252 5.97 -10.60 -22.97
CA PRO A 252 5.12 -11.65 -22.40
C PRO A 252 5.14 -11.67 -20.88
N VAL A 253 6.26 -11.30 -20.25
CA VAL A 253 6.38 -11.14 -18.79
C VAL A 253 5.43 -10.03 -18.32
N ILE A 254 5.48 -8.87 -18.96
CA ILE A 254 4.59 -7.73 -18.67
C ILE A 254 3.13 -8.15 -18.75
N GLY A 255 2.71 -8.85 -19.81
CA GLY A 255 1.33 -9.30 -19.97
C GLY A 255 0.88 -10.21 -18.81
N ARG A 256 1.66 -11.24 -18.49
CA ARG A 256 1.33 -12.18 -17.39
C ARG A 256 1.35 -11.51 -16.03
N GLN A 257 2.39 -10.72 -15.75
CA GLN A 257 2.60 -10.14 -14.44
C GLN A 257 1.68 -8.95 -14.15
N SER A 258 1.21 -8.26 -15.19
CA SER A 258 0.14 -7.25 -15.03
C SER A 258 -1.15 -7.88 -14.54
N LEU A 259 -1.59 -8.98 -15.14
CA LEU A 259 -2.79 -9.70 -14.71
C LEU A 259 -2.62 -10.30 -13.32
N GLN A 260 -1.54 -11.05 -13.10
CA GLN A 260 -1.26 -11.67 -11.81
C GLN A 260 -1.15 -10.62 -10.70
N GLY A 261 -0.37 -9.56 -10.92
CA GLY A 261 -0.17 -8.48 -9.95
C GLY A 261 -1.47 -7.78 -9.61
N PHE A 262 -2.27 -7.43 -10.62
CA PHE A 262 -3.57 -6.78 -10.42
C PHE A 262 -4.48 -7.61 -9.51
N PHE A 263 -4.70 -8.89 -9.83
CA PHE A 263 -5.57 -9.74 -9.02
C PHE A 263 -5.03 -9.99 -7.61
N ILE A 264 -3.71 -10.06 -7.43
CA ILE A 264 -3.10 -10.11 -6.09
C ILE A 264 -3.37 -8.81 -5.34
N GLY A 265 -3.28 -7.66 -6.01
CA GLY A 265 -3.57 -6.35 -5.43
C GLY A 265 -5.01 -6.18 -4.97
N VAL A 266 -5.98 -6.79 -5.67
CA VAL A 266 -7.40 -6.80 -5.28
C VAL A 266 -7.63 -7.57 -3.98
N LEU A 267 -6.77 -8.54 -3.65
CA LEU A 267 -6.90 -9.31 -2.41
C LEU A 267 -6.46 -8.48 -1.20
N PRO A 268 -7.33 -8.28 -0.19
CA PRO A 268 -6.98 -7.55 1.00
C PRO A 268 -5.72 -8.10 1.67
N GLY A 269 -4.79 -7.22 2.05
CA GLY A 269 -3.57 -7.59 2.77
C GLY A 269 -2.41 -8.13 1.91
N ALA A 270 -2.65 -8.56 0.66
CA ALA A 270 -1.59 -9.09 -0.20
C ALA A 270 -0.60 -8.00 -0.66
N GLY A 271 -1.13 -6.92 -1.22
CA GLY A 271 -0.36 -5.74 -1.62
C GLY A 271 0.75 -5.98 -2.66
N ALA A 272 1.46 -4.90 -2.96
CA ALA A 272 2.52 -4.89 -3.98
C ALA A 272 3.72 -5.79 -3.63
N THR A 273 4.02 -5.98 -2.36
CA THR A 273 5.16 -6.79 -1.91
C THR A 273 4.99 -8.25 -2.31
N ILE A 274 3.84 -8.84 -2.00
CA ILE A 274 3.56 -10.24 -2.33
C ILE A 274 3.47 -10.42 -3.84
N ALA A 275 2.85 -9.50 -4.54
CA ALA A 275 2.78 -9.52 -6.00
C ALA A 275 4.16 -9.54 -6.65
N SER A 276 5.07 -8.69 -6.16
CA SER A 276 6.46 -8.60 -6.63
C SER A 276 7.22 -9.93 -6.46
N PHE A 277 7.21 -10.51 -5.26
CA PHE A 277 7.90 -11.79 -5.01
C PHE A 277 7.29 -12.95 -5.79
N LEU A 278 5.96 -13.03 -5.88
CA LEU A 278 5.29 -14.06 -6.67
C LEU A 278 5.56 -13.90 -8.15
N GLY A 279 5.58 -12.68 -8.67
CA GLY A 279 5.92 -12.39 -10.05
C GLY A 279 7.32 -12.89 -10.40
N TYR A 280 8.30 -12.58 -9.56
CA TYR A 280 9.66 -13.08 -9.69
C TYR A 280 9.71 -14.63 -9.68
N ALA A 281 9.07 -15.25 -8.70
CA ALA A 281 9.07 -16.70 -8.54
C ALA A 281 8.40 -17.41 -9.72
N VAL A 282 7.28 -16.89 -10.23
CA VAL A 282 6.56 -17.45 -11.38
C VAL A 282 7.43 -17.41 -12.62
N GLU A 283 8.03 -16.26 -12.93
CA GLU A 283 8.88 -16.13 -14.12
C GLU A 283 10.13 -17.01 -14.04
N ARG A 284 10.75 -17.13 -12.87
CA ARG A 284 11.86 -18.04 -12.65
C ARG A 284 11.46 -19.50 -12.85
N ASN A 285 10.27 -19.90 -12.40
CA ASN A 285 9.81 -21.29 -12.53
C ASN A 285 9.40 -21.66 -13.97
N ILE A 286 8.92 -20.69 -14.75
CA ILE A 286 8.54 -20.87 -16.17
C ILE A 286 9.77 -20.86 -17.07
N ALA A 287 10.83 -20.19 -16.66
CA ALA A 287 12.07 -20.06 -17.43
C ALA A 287 12.71 -21.45 -17.68
N ASN A 288 13.34 -21.60 -18.86
CA ASN A 288 14.12 -22.79 -19.17
C ASN A 288 15.39 -22.88 -18.31
N ALA A 289 16.08 -24.04 -18.32
CA ALA A 289 17.22 -24.30 -17.46
C ALA A 289 18.39 -23.32 -17.61
N ASP A 290 18.59 -22.76 -18.80
CA ASP A 290 19.66 -21.77 -19.05
C ASP A 290 19.23 -20.38 -18.58
N GLU A 291 18.01 -19.97 -18.86
CA GLU A 291 17.45 -18.71 -18.36
C GLU A 291 17.37 -18.68 -16.83
N GLN A 292 17.08 -19.84 -16.18
CA GLN A 292 17.03 -19.92 -14.70
C GLN A 292 18.37 -19.56 -14.04
N LYS A 293 19.50 -19.82 -14.70
CA LYS A 293 20.83 -19.48 -14.21
C LYS A 293 21.08 -17.96 -14.20
N GLU A 294 20.35 -17.21 -15.05
CA GLU A 294 20.45 -15.76 -15.11
C GLU A 294 19.75 -15.08 -13.95
N PHE A 295 18.68 -15.71 -13.40
CA PHE A 295 17.95 -15.16 -12.26
C PHE A 295 18.85 -15.03 -11.03
N GLY A 296 18.91 -13.84 -10.45
CA GLY A 296 19.83 -13.44 -9.38
C GLY A 296 21.20 -12.95 -9.89
N ASN A 297 21.44 -12.99 -11.21
CA ASN A 297 22.69 -12.58 -11.85
C ASN A 297 22.51 -11.46 -12.89
N GLY A 298 21.33 -10.85 -12.95
CA GLY A 298 21.02 -9.77 -13.88
C GLY A 298 20.07 -10.18 -15.01
N SER A 299 19.11 -11.05 -14.72
CA SER A 299 18.06 -11.46 -15.66
C SER A 299 17.14 -10.30 -16.01
N VAL A 300 16.96 -10.05 -17.30
CA VAL A 300 16.02 -9.06 -17.83
C VAL A 300 14.57 -9.41 -17.43
N LYS A 301 14.19 -10.69 -17.52
CA LYS A 301 12.88 -11.20 -17.10
C LYS A 301 12.72 -11.12 -15.58
N GLY A 302 13.80 -11.45 -14.84
CA GLY A 302 13.84 -11.40 -13.38
C GLY A 302 13.68 -9.97 -12.83
N LEU A 303 14.09 -8.96 -13.59
CA LEU A 303 13.88 -7.56 -13.25
C LEU A 303 12.49 -7.07 -13.67
N ALA A 304 12.02 -7.42 -14.87
CA ALA A 304 10.73 -6.96 -15.39
C ALA A 304 9.53 -7.51 -14.61
N ALA A 305 9.61 -8.75 -14.13
CA ALA A 305 8.51 -9.43 -13.46
C ALA A 305 8.07 -8.75 -12.17
N PRO A 306 8.93 -8.52 -11.16
CA PRO A 306 8.54 -7.86 -9.92
C PRO A 306 8.09 -6.41 -10.15
N GLU A 307 8.70 -5.70 -11.10
CA GLU A 307 8.34 -4.31 -11.41
C GLU A 307 6.95 -4.19 -12.03
N THR A 308 6.62 -5.08 -12.96
CA THR A 308 5.27 -5.13 -13.53
C THR A 308 4.24 -5.51 -12.48
N ALA A 309 4.52 -6.58 -11.70
CA ALA A 309 3.58 -7.11 -10.72
C ALA A 309 3.29 -6.13 -9.59
N ASN A 310 4.30 -5.43 -9.06
CA ASN A 310 4.10 -4.49 -7.96
C ASN A 310 3.26 -3.28 -8.39
N ASN A 311 3.50 -2.70 -9.57
CA ASN A 311 2.75 -1.56 -10.06
C ASN A 311 1.30 -1.95 -10.42
N ALA A 312 1.09 -3.10 -11.04
CA ALA A 312 -0.24 -3.62 -11.28
C ALA A 312 -1.01 -3.91 -9.97
N ALA A 313 -0.32 -4.42 -8.93
CA ALA A 313 -0.93 -4.66 -7.62
C ALA A 313 -1.26 -3.36 -6.88
N CYS A 314 -0.44 -2.32 -7.00
CA CYS A 314 -0.76 -1.00 -6.46
C CYS A 314 -2.09 -0.50 -7.02
N THR A 315 -2.27 -0.60 -8.33
CA THR A 315 -3.52 -0.20 -8.99
C THR A 315 -4.67 -1.12 -8.58
N GLY A 316 -4.44 -2.45 -8.53
CA GLY A 316 -5.42 -3.44 -8.09
C GLY A 316 -5.95 -3.19 -6.67
N SER A 317 -5.11 -2.67 -5.77
CA SER A 317 -5.50 -2.38 -4.38
C SER A 317 -6.48 -1.21 -4.22
N PHE A 318 -6.67 -0.40 -5.26
CA PHE A 318 -7.73 0.60 -5.30
C PHE A 318 -9.12 0.01 -5.59
N VAL A 319 -9.20 -1.20 -6.17
CA VAL A 319 -10.50 -1.85 -6.40
C VAL A 319 -11.26 -2.00 -5.09
N PRO A 320 -10.79 -2.78 -4.08
CA PRO A 320 -11.51 -2.93 -2.83
C PRO A 320 -11.63 -1.60 -2.04
N LEU A 321 -10.63 -0.71 -2.15
CA LEU A 321 -10.67 0.60 -1.50
C LEU A 321 -11.86 1.44 -1.98
N LEU A 322 -12.01 1.61 -3.28
CA LEU A 322 -13.02 2.50 -3.86
C LEU A 322 -14.41 1.86 -3.92
N THR A 323 -14.48 0.52 -4.04
CA THR A 323 -15.75 -0.18 -4.27
C THR A 323 -16.35 -0.83 -3.03
N LEU A 324 -15.52 -1.26 -2.09
CA LEU A 324 -15.96 -1.95 -0.87
C LEU A 324 -15.64 -1.15 0.40
N GLY A 325 -14.83 -0.11 0.30
CA GLY A 325 -14.35 0.63 1.47
C GLY A 325 -13.38 -0.18 2.34
N ILE A 326 -12.66 -1.14 1.73
CA ILE A 326 -11.71 -2.02 2.43
C ILE A 326 -10.32 -1.83 1.85
N PRO A 327 -9.29 -1.71 2.68
CA PRO A 327 -7.94 -1.55 2.17
C PRO A 327 -7.39 -2.84 1.59
N GLY A 328 -6.85 -2.79 0.36
CA GLY A 328 -6.11 -3.90 -0.26
C GLY A 328 -4.68 -4.05 0.27
N SER A 329 -4.15 -3.04 0.94
CA SER A 329 -2.78 -3.01 1.47
C SER A 329 -2.64 -2.02 2.64
N GLY A 330 -1.52 -2.04 3.37
CA GLY A 330 -1.26 -1.03 4.40
C GLY A 330 -1.26 0.41 3.86
N THR A 331 -0.81 0.61 2.64
CA THR A 331 -0.81 1.93 1.98
C THR A 331 -2.22 2.40 1.68
N THR A 332 -3.07 1.52 1.14
CA THR A 332 -4.48 1.85 0.88
C THR A 332 -5.30 1.95 2.17
N ALA A 333 -4.83 1.37 3.30
CA ALA A 333 -5.43 1.64 4.61
C ALA A 333 -5.25 3.11 5.02
N ILE A 334 -4.07 3.67 4.80
CA ILE A 334 -3.82 5.09 5.07
C ILE A 334 -4.66 5.97 4.12
N LEU A 335 -4.77 5.59 2.84
CA LEU A 335 -5.65 6.29 1.90
C LEU A 335 -7.13 6.20 2.27
N LEU A 336 -7.58 5.05 2.81
CA LEU A 336 -8.94 4.88 3.33
C LEU A 336 -9.22 5.89 4.45
N GLY A 337 -8.29 6.01 5.38
CA GLY A 337 -8.43 6.99 6.46
C GLY A 337 -8.34 8.43 5.95
N ALA A 338 -7.57 8.70 4.90
CA ALA A 338 -7.56 10.02 4.26
C ALA A 338 -8.93 10.33 3.60
N LEU A 339 -9.57 9.37 2.94
CA LEU A 339 -10.93 9.52 2.42
C LEU A 339 -11.91 9.90 3.53
N ILE A 340 -11.88 9.15 4.64
CA ILE A 340 -12.76 9.41 5.80
C ILE A 340 -12.48 10.81 6.39
N ALA A 341 -11.21 11.20 6.53
CA ALA A 341 -10.82 12.51 7.03
C ALA A 341 -11.25 13.67 6.11
N LEU A 342 -11.40 13.40 4.82
CA LEU A 342 -11.93 14.33 3.81
C LEU A 342 -13.47 14.29 3.73
N ASN A 343 -14.16 13.59 4.65
CA ASN A 343 -15.60 13.37 4.66
C ASN A 343 -16.13 12.64 3.41
N VAL A 344 -15.29 11.83 2.77
CA VAL A 344 -15.69 10.98 1.65
C VAL A 344 -15.98 9.58 2.18
N THR A 345 -17.18 9.07 1.92
CA THR A 345 -17.57 7.71 2.32
C THR A 345 -17.08 6.71 1.28
N PRO A 346 -16.02 5.93 1.56
CA PRO A 346 -15.56 4.91 0.63
C PRO A 346 -16.53 3.73 0.60
N GLY A 347 -16.63 3.09 -0.55
CA GLY A 347 -17.50 1.93 -0.68
C GLY A 347 -18.34 1.96 -1.97
N PRO A 348 -19.36 1.08 -2.09
CA PRO A 348 -20.06 0.87 -3.35
C PRO A 348 -20.85 2.07 -3.85
N ARG A 349 -21.24 2.95 -2.94
CA ARG A 349 -21.97 4.17 -3.28
C ARG A 349 -21.05 5.30 -3.77
N LEU A 350 -19.73 5.22 -3.55
CA LEU A 350 -18.79 6.26 -3.96
C LEU A 350 -18.90 6.60 -5.45
N MET A 351 -19.12 5.58 -6.29
CA MET A 351 -19.29 5.80 -7.73
C MET A 351 -20.59 6.56 -8.08
N VAL A 352 -21.61 6.50 -7.20
CA VAL A 352 -22.93 7.12 -7.39
C VAL A 352 -23.01 8.47 -6.70
N ASP A 353 -22.58 8.51 -5.43
CA ASP A 353 -22.69 9.70 -4.58
C ASP A 353 -21.61 10.74 -4.93
N ASP A 354 -20.36 10.29 -5.21
CA ASP A 354 -19.22 11.13 -5.55
C ASP A 354 -18.50 10.66 -6.83
N PRO A 355 -19.18 10.61 -8.00
CA PRO A 355 -18.62 10.08 -9.23
C PRO A 355 -17.39 10.85 -9.71
N GLN A 356 -17.30 12.14 -9.39
CA GLN A 356 -16.15 12.97 -9.70
C GLN A 356 -14.90 12.45 -9.01
N ILE A 357 -14.96 12.12 -7.71
CA ILE A 357 -13.83 11.58 -6.95
C ILE A 357 -13.44 10.23 -7.52
N PHE A 358 -14.42 9.31 -7.67
CA PHE A 358 -14.18 7.96 -8.15
C PHE A 358 -13.44 7.94 -9.50
N TRP A 359 -13.97 8.66 -10.49
CA TRP A 359 -13.43 8.63 -11.84
C TRP A 359 -12.15 9.46 -11.99
N SER A 360 -12.04 10.61 -11.31
CA SER A 360 -10.85 11.45 -11.42
C SER A 360 -9.60 10.78 -10.84
N VAL A 361 -9.74 10.03 -9.75
CA VAL A 361 -8.64 9.24 -9.19
C VAL A 361 -8.18 8.17 -10.18
N ILE A 362 -9.10 7.42 -10.80
CA ILE A 362 -8.76 6.41 -11.80
C ILE A 362 -8.06 7.05 -13.02
N ILE A 363 -8.59 8.15 -13.53
CA ILE A 363 -7.99 8.85 -14.69
C ILE A 363 -6.63 9.45 -14.33
N SER A 364 -6.47 9.99 -13.13
CA SER A 364 -5.19 10.55 -12.68
C SER A 364 -4.05 9.52 -12.68
N MET A 365 -4.35 8.24 -12.54
CA MET A 365 -3.37 7.16 -12.60
C MET A 365 -2.72 7.03 -13.98
N TYR A 366 -3.49 7.19 -15.06
CA TYR A 366 -2.93 7.19 -16.42
C TYR A 366 -1.99 8.38 -16.63
N ILE A 367 -2.40 9.56 -16.18
CA ILE A 367 -1.58 10.78 -16.27
C ILE A 367 -0.33 10.61 -15.41
N GLY A 368 -0.49 10.12 -14.17
CA GLY A 368 0.60 9.86 -13.24
C GLY A 368 1.61 8.87 -13.80
N ASN A 369 1.17 7.78 -14.44
CA ASN A 369 2.07 6.82 -15.09
C ASN A 369 2.93 7.46 -16.17
N VAL A 370 2.35 8.36 -17.00
CA VAL A 370 3.13 9.09 -18.02
C VAL A 370 4.15 10.01 -17.36
N VAL A 371 3.74 10.76 -16.34
CA VAL A 371 4.65 11.63 -15.56
C VAL A 371 5.78 10.80 -14.95
N LEU A 372 5.47 9.67 -14.34
CA LEU A 372 6.44 8.77 -13.71
C LEU A 372 7.40 8.16 -14.72
N LEU A 373 6.92 7.80 -15.92
CA LEU A 373 7.80 7.35 -17.00
C LEU A 373 8.81 8.43 -17.38
N ILE A 374 8.37 9.69 -17.50
CA ILE A 374 9.24 10.82 -17.81
C ILE A 374 10.26 11.04 -16.69
N LEU A 375 9.83 10.97 -15.43
CA LEU A 375 10.73 11.15 -14.27
C LEU A 375 11.76 10.03 -14.15
N ASN A 376 11.36 8.79 -14.39
CA ASN A 376 12.19 7.60 -14.13
C ASN A 376 12.88 7.04 -15.38
N LEU A 377 12.76 7.70 -16.54
CA LEU A 377 13.50 7.33 -17.74
C LEU A 377 14.40 8.47 -18.21
N PRO A 378 13.93 9.55 -18.88
CA PRO A 378 14.86 10.58 -19.36
C PRO A 378 15.44 11.45 -18.23
N LEU A 379 14.72 11.65 -17.12
CA LEU A 379 15.17 12.51 -16.02
C LEU A 379 15.92 11.75 -14.91
N ILE A 380 15.96 10.42 -14.95
CA ILE A 380 16.56 9.61 -13.89
C ILE A 380 18.03 9.95 -13.57
N PRO A 381 18.91 10.32 -14.51
CA PRO A 381 20.29 10.68 -14.20
C PRO A 381 20.39 11.92 -13.28
N TYR A 382 19.39 12.80 -13.33
CA TYR A 382 19.30 13.98 -12.49
C TYR A 382 18.62 13.67 -11.15
N ILE A 383 17.54 12.91 -11.20
CA ILE A 383 16.70 12.58 -10.04
C ILE A 383 17.43 11.63 -9.08
N ALA A 384 18.21 10.67 -9.60
CA ALA A 384 19.02 9.76 -8.78
C ALA A 384 20.04 10.48 -7.87
N LYS A 385 20.41 11.74 -8.16
CA LYS A 385 21.23 12.56 -7.27
C LYS A 385 20.61 12.80 -5.91
N VAL A 386 19.30 12.67 -5.78
CA VAL A 386 18.58 12.74 -4.48
C VAL A 386 19.05 11.65 -3.51
N LEU A 387 19.54 10.52 -4.00
CA LEU A 387 20.12 9.47 -3.17
C LEU A 387 21.36 9.95 -2.37
N ALA A 388 21.97 11.05 -2.80
CA ALA A 388 23.11 11.68 -2.10
C ALA A 388 22.69 12.68 -1.00
N VAL A 389 21.39 12.95 -0.81
CA VAL A 389 20.90 13.89 0.20
C VAL A 389 21.23 13.38 1.61
N PRO A 390 21.95 14.16 2.44
CA PRO A 390 22.31 13.74 3.78
C PRO A 390 21.09 13.55 4.66
N ARG A 391 21.09 12.48 5.46
CA ARG A 391 19.98 12.16 6.40
C ARG A 391 19.69 13.28 7.39
N ASN A 392 20.70 14.10 7.71
CA ASN A 392 20.57 15.24 8.62
C ASN A 392 19.54 16.28 8.15
N PHE A 393 19.24 16.35 6.85
CA PHE A 393 18.17 17.19 6.32
C PHE A 393 16.81 16.50 6.33
N LEU A 394 16.79 15.18 6.18
CA LEU A 394 15.54 14.41 6.12
C LEU A 394 14.86 14.32 7.49
N ILE A 395 15.62 14.10 8.55
CA ILE A 395 15.09 13.91 9.90
C ILE A 395 14.30 15.13 10.38
N PRO A 396 14.86 16.37 10.36
CA PRO A 396 14.10 17.57 10.76
C PRO A 396 12.88 17.80 9.87
N PHE A 397 12.98 17.52 8.56
CA PHE A 397 11.87 17.65 7.64
C PHE A 397 10.71 16.71 8.00
N ILE A 398 10.99 15.42 8.22
CA ILE A 398 9.97 14.44 8.61
C ILE A 398 9.34 14.85 9.94
N LEU A 399 10.14 15.18 10.96
CA LEU A 399 9.65 15.57 12.27
C LEU A 399 8.79 16.83 12.22
N PHE A 400 9.20 17.83 11.46
CA PHE A 400 8.45 19.08 11.31
C PHE A 400 7.07 18.82 10.71
N PHE A 401 6.99 18.11 9.57
CA PHE A 401 5.71 17.83 8.93
C PHE A 401 4.83 16.88 9.76
N THR A 402 5.44 15.94 10.49
CA THR A 402 4.71 15.02 11.37
C THR A 402 4.07 15.77 12.55
N LEU A 403 4.83 16.63 13.23
CA LEU A 403 4.32 17.39 14.39
C LEU A 403 3.31 18.45 13.97
N MET A 404 3.61 19.20 12.91
CA MET A 404 2.70 20.21 12.36
C MET A 404 1.42 19.59 11.84
N GLY A 405 1.53 18.43 11.16
CA GLY A 405 0.37 17.73 10.62
C GLY A 405 -0.58 17.22 11.70
N ALA A 406 -0.06 16.68 12.81
CA ALA A 406 -0.89 16.24 13.94
C ALA A 406 -1.59 17.43 14.60
N TYR A 407 -0.90 18.55 14.76
CA TYR A 407 -1.49 19.76 15.35
C TYR A 407 -2.59 20.37 14.47
N ILE A 408 -2.32 20.52 13.17
CA ILE A 408 -3.28 21.12 12.20
C ILE A 408 -4.51 20.21 12.04
N GLY A 409 -4.34 18.90 12.08
CA GLY A 409 -5.44 17.94 11.83
C GLY A 409 -6.60 18.05 12.82
N GLN A 410 -6.33 18.44 14.08
CA GLN A 410 -7.34 18.48 15.15
C GLN A 410 -7.32 19.82 15.93
N ASN A 411 -6.36 20.70 15.69
CA ASN A 411 -6.12 21.94 16.44
C ASN A 411 -6.03 21.72 17.97
N ASN A 412 -5.52 20.57 18.40
CA ASN A 412 -5.47 20.15 19.79
C ASN A 412 -4.05 19.70 20.17
N SER A 413 -3.53 20.22 21.29
CA SER A 413 -2.22 19.82 21.83
C SER A 413 -2.19 18.40 22.39
N THR A 414 -3.33 17.85 22.80
CA THR A 414 -3.46 16.46 23.27
C THR A 414 -3.07 15.47 22.15
N GLU A 415 -3.38 15.80 20.90
CA GLU A 415 -2.98 15.00 19.74
C GLU A 415 -1.45 14.90 19.57
N LEU A 416 -0.69 15.92 19.98
CA LEU A 416 0.77 15.85 19.98
C LEU A 416 1.29 14.86 21.04
N LEU A 417 0.67 14.83 22.22
CA LEU A 417 1.03 13.86 23.25
C LEU A 417 0.71 12.43 22.81
N ILE A 418 -0.46 12.23 22.18
CA ILE A 418 -0.87 10.96 21.60
C ILE A 418 0.12 10.54 20.51
N LEU A 419 0.45 11.45 19.59
CA LEU A 419 1.44 11.22 18.53
C LEU A 419 2.77 10.75 19.08
N VAL A 420 3.33 11.48 20.05
CA VAL A 420 4.63 11.16 20.63
C VAL A 420 4.58 9.84 21.39
N GLY A 421 3.57 9.63 22.23
CA GLY A 421 3.41 8.40 23.02
C GLY A 421 3.30 7.16 22.14
N PHE A 422 2.36 7.16 21.21
CA PHE A 422 2.20 6.05 20.25
C PHE A 422 3.39 5.91 19.31
N GLY A 423 4.00 7.01 18.88
CA GLY A 423 5.15 6.97 17.99
C GLY A 423 6.39 6.37 18.63
N VAL A 424 6.63 6.64 19.91
CA VAL A 424 7.71 5.97 20.69
C VAL A 424 7.40 4.48 20.84
N CYS A 425 6.17 4.11 21.20
CA CYS A 425 5.72 2.71 21.25
C CYS A 425 5.90 2.01 19.92
N ALA A 426 5.46 2.64 18.83
CA ALA A 426 5.58 2.11 17.47
C ALA A 426 7.05 1.95 17.06
N THR A 427 7.94 2.86 17.50
CA THR A 427 9.38 2.73 17.25
C THR A 427 9.94 1.50 17.97
N ILE A 428 9.58 1.25 19.21
CA ILE A 428 9.98 0.05 19.96
C ILE A 428 9.47 -1.21 19.26
N LEU A 429 8.20 -1.23 18.85
CA LEU A 429 7.60 -2.34 18.13
C LEU A 429 8.31 -2.60 16.79
N LYS A 430 8.69 -1.54 16.07
CA LYS A 430 9.45 -1.63 14.81
C LYS A 430 10.84 -2.24 15.04
N PHE A 431 11.54 -1.87 16.13
CA PHE A 431 12.82 -2.51 16.49
C PHE A 431 12.67 -3.97 16.90
N ALA A 432 11.51 -4.37 17.41
CA ALA A 432 11.16 -5.76 17.75
C ALA A 432 10.57 -6.54 16.55
N ASP A 433 10.65 -6.00 15.33
CA ASP A 433 10.13 -6.58 14.09
C ASP A 433 8.62 -6.88 14.12
N TYR A 434 7.82 -6.00 14.76
CA TYR A 434 6.35 -6.07 14.67
C TYR A 434 5.86 -5.28 13.45
N PRO A 435 4.96 -5.87 12.63
CA PRO A 435 4.36 -5.16 11.49
C PRO A 435 3.33 -4.14 11.98
N LEU A 436 3.54 -2.85 11.70
CA LEU A 436 2.67 -1.77 12.19
C LEU A 436 1.39 -1.61 11.35
N ALA A 437 1.41 -1.97 10.06
CA ALA A 437 0.26 -1.85 9.17
C ALA A 437 -1.00 -2.62 9.67
N PRO A 438 -0.89 -3.86 10.19
CA PRO A 438 -2.03 -4.58 10.75
C PRO A 438 -2.75 -3.84 11.88
N LEU A 439 -2.02 -3.09 12.72
CA LEU A 439 -2.63 -2.29 13.79
C LEU A 439 -3.53 -1.20 13.21
N LEU A 440 -3.03 -0.44 12.22
CA LEU A 440 -3.81 0.64 11.62
C LEU A 440 -5.01 0.10 10.85
N ILE A 441 -4.87 -1.04 10.15
CA ILE A 441 -5.99 -1.69 9.46
C ILE A 441 -7.03 -2.17 10.48
N GLY A 442 -6.59 -2.79 11.59
CA GLY A 442 -7.47 -3.19 12.68
C GLY A 442 -8.22 -2.00 13.29
N PHE A 443 -7.54 -0.87 13.48
CA PHE A 443 -8.14 0.36 13.97
C PHE A 443 -9.25 0.89 13.04
N ILE A 444 -8.96 1.01 11.73
CA ILE A 444 -9.95 1.51 10.75
C ILE A 444 -11.13 0.56 10.61
N LEU A 445 -10.84 -0.73 10.41
CA LEU A 445 -11.88 -1.72 10.20
C LEU A 445 -12.67 -2.01 11.48
N GLY A 446 -12.09 -1.75 12.66
CA GLY A 446 -12.72 -1.96 13.95
C GLY A 446 -14.03 -1.19 14.12
N THR A 447 -14.02 0.11 13.81
CA THR A 447 -15.22 0.95 13.85
C THR A 447 -16.27 0.47 12.85
N MET A 448 -15.86 0.21 11.61
CA MET A 448 -16.75 -0.28 10.55
C MET A 448 -17.35 -1.66 10.90
N LEU A 449 -16.54 -2.53 11.49
CA LEU A 449 -16.96 -3.86 11.94
C LEU A 449 -18.01 -3.77 13.05
N GLU A 450 -17.77 -2.93 14.06
CA GLU A 450 -18.71 -2.71 15.16
C GLU A 450 -20.06 -2.15 14.66
N ASP A 451 -20.01 -1.12 13.80
CA ASP A 451 -21.23 -0.50 13.25
C ASP A 451 -22.05 -1.51 12.44
N ASN A 452 -21.41 -2.26 11.55
CA ASN A 452 -22.11 -3.23 10.72
C ASN A 452 -22.59 -4.43 11.52
N PHE A 453 -21.85 -4.89 12.53
CA PHE A 453 -22.28 -5.93 13.46
C PHE A 453 -23.52 -5.49 14.23
N SER A 454 -23.47 -4.31 14.83
CA SER A 454 -24.56 -3.77 15.63
C SER A 454 -25.84 -3.54 14.81
N ARG A 455 -25.69 -3.00 13.58
CA ARG A 455 -26.82 -2.86 12.65
C ARG A 455 -27.42 -4.21 12.28
N SER A 456 -26.56 -5.23 12.03
CA SER A 456 -27.02 -6.57 11.70
C SER A 456 -27.78 -7.23 12.87
N MET A 457 -27.25 -7.09 14.10
CA MET A 457 -27.92 -7.60 15.30
C MET A 457 -29.29 -6.96 15.54
N ASN A 458 -29.46 -5.69 15.15
CA ASN A 458 -30.72 -4.96 15.29
C ASN A 458 -31.72 -5.24 14.16
N LEU A 459 -31.23 -5.54 12.95
CA LEU A 459 -32.09 -5.83 11.78
C LEU A 459 -32.59 -7.27 11.75
N TYR A 460 -31.84 -8.18 12.33
CA TYR A 460 -32.14 -9.61 12.41
C TYR A 460 -32.34 -9.98 13.89
N ASP A 461 -32.97 -11.09 14.16
CA ASP A 461 -33.19 -11.53 15.53
C ASP A 461 -31.86 -12.07 16.12
N GLY A 462 -31.04 -11.15 16.60
CA GLY A 462 -29.70 -11.43 17.11
C GLY A 462 -28.74 -11.89 16.01
N ALA A 463 -28.03 -12.99 16.23
CA ALA A 463 -27.03 -13.52 15.31
C ALA A 463 -27.61 -14.33 14.14
N SER A 464 -28.93 -14.33 13.93
CA SER A 464 -29.58 -15.12 12.89
C SER A 464 -29.13 -14.75 11.47
N PHE A 465 -28.66 -13.51 11.29
CA PHE A 465 -28.12 -13.01 10.00
C PHE A 465 -26.97 -13.88 9.45
N ILE A 466 -26.28 -14.64 10.30
CA ILE A 466 -25.15 -15.50 9.86
C ILE A 466 -25.64 -16.63 8.94
N TRP A 467 -26.80 -17.22 9.23
CA TRP A 467 -27.37 -18.32 8.44
C TRP A 467 -28.56 -17.93 7.58
N GLU A 468 -29.24 -16.84 7.90
CA GLU A 468 -30.31 -16.31 7.06
C GLU A 468 -29.78 -15.65 5.77
N ARG A 469 -28.53 -15.23 5.79
CA ARG A 469 -27.84 -14.58 4.65
C ARG A 469 -26.74 -15.52 4.11
N PRO A 470 -27.00 -16.28 3.03
CA PRO A 470 -26.02 -17.23 2.48
C PRO A 470 -24.69 -16.59 2.08
N MET A 471 -24.72 -15.34 1.60
CA MET A 471 -23.52 -14.60 1.23
C MET A 471 -22.67 -14.26 2.46
N THR A 472 -23.27 -13.87 3.56
CA THR A 472 -22.61 -13.64 4.85
C THR A 472 -21.92 -14.91 5.33
N LEU A 473 -22.64 -16.05 5.32
CA LEU A 473 -22.07 -17.33 5.70
C LEU A 473 -20.89 -17.73 4.80
N GLY A 474 -21.02 -17.55 3.48
CA GLY A 474 -19.94 -17.82 2.52
C GLY A 474 -18.69 -16.98 2.79
N LEU A 475 -18.83 -15.69 3.09
CA LEU A 475 -17.72 -14.81 3.44
C LEU A 475 -17.07 -15.21 4.77
N LEU A 476 -17.85 -15.60 5.79
CA LEU A 476 -17.31 -16.08 7.06
C LEU A 476 -16.56 -17.41 6.91
N ILE A 477 -17.05 -18.33 6.08
CA ILE A 477 -16.32 -19.56 5.74
C ILE A 477 -15.01 -19.22 5.02
N LEU A 478 -15.03 -18.28 4.06
CA LEU A 478 -13.83 -17.82 3.38
C LEU A 478 -12.81 -17.26 4.38
N SER A 479 -13.25 -16.44 5.35
CA SER A 479 -12.36 -15.89 6.38
C SER A 479 -11.70 -17.00 7.21
N LEU A 480 -12.45 -18.02 7.59
CA LEU A 480 -11.93 -19.17 8.32
C LEU A 480 -10.88 -19.94 7.51
N VAL A 481 -11.14 -20.15 6.22
CA VAL A 481 -10.20 -20.80 5.30
C VAL A 481 -8.90 -20.00 5.18
N LEU A 482 -8.99 -18.67 5.07
CA LEU A 482 -7.83 -17.79 4.99
C LEU A 482 -6.93 -17.87 6.23
N VAL A 483 -7.46 -18.06 7.41
CA VAL A 483 -6.68 -18.20 8.66
C VAL A 483 -6.14 -19.62 8.84
N VAL A 484 -6.98 -20.63 8.60
CA VAL A 484 -6.65 -22.02 8.92
C VAL A 484 -5.68 -22.63 7.91
N LEU A 485 -5.89 -22.38 6.61
CA LEU A 485 -5.12 -23.04 5.54
C LEU A 485 -3.61 -22.71 5.57
N PRO A 486 -3.17 -21.46 5.73
CA PRO A 486 -1.75 -21.14 5.87
C PRO A 486 -1.13 -21.74 7.13
N SER A 487 -1.85 -21.71 8.25
CA SER A 487 -1.41 -22.27 9.53
C SER A 487 -1.22 -23.80 9.42
N TYR A 488 -2.15 -24.48 8.77
CA TYR A 488 -2.07 -25.92 8.51
C TYR A 488 -0.89 -26.29 7.59
N ARG A 489 -0.69 -25.54 6.49
CA ARG A 489 0.43 -25.73 5.56
C ARG A 489 1.77 -25.51 6.25
N ALA A 490 1.90 -24.45 7.06
CA ALA A 490 3.12 -24.15 7.81
C ALA A 490 3.44 -25.25 8.83
N ARG A 491 2.44 -25.79 9.54
CA ARG A 491 2.61 -26.90 10.48
C ARG A 491 3.05 -28.17 9.76
N ARG A 492 2.45 -28.49 8.62
CA ARG A 492 2.80 -29.68 7.81
C ARG A 492 4.21 -29.60 7.23
N ALA A 493 4.65 -28.40 6.83
CA ALA A 493 6.02 -28.16 6.35
C ALA A 493 7.05 -28.37 7.48
N ARG A 494 6.77 -27.89 8.70
CA ARG A 494 7.64 -28.10 9.87
C ARG A 494 7.76 -29.57 10.26
N ILE A 495 6.66 -30.33 10.19
CA ILE A 495 6.68 -31.80 10.50
C ILE A 495 7.52 -32.54 9.45
N LYS A 496 7.42 -32.16 8.16
CA LYS A 496 8.24 -32.76 7.10
C LYS A 496 9.75 -32.48 7.29
N THR A 497 10.12 -31.27 7.67
CA THR A 497 11.53 -30.91 7.93
C THR A 497 12.06 -31.56 9.20
N ALA A 498 11.27 -31.72 10.25
CA ALA A 498 11.67 -32.42 11.47
C ALA A 498 11.83 -33.94 11.22
N GLY A 499 10.95 -34.55 10.43
CA GLY A 499 11.06 -35.98 10.12
C GLY A 499 12.20 -36.36 9.15
N ILE A 500 12.83 -35.38 8.50
CA ILE A 500 14.05 -35.59 7.69
C ILE A 500 15.31 -35.47 8.57
N ALA A 501 15.25 -34.68 9.66
CA ALA A 501 16.37 -34.51 10.59
C ALA A 501 16.54 -35.69 11.55
N ASP A 502 15.52 -36.52 11.77
CA ASP A 502 15.58 -37.71 12.63
C ASP A 502 15.87 -39.03 11.82
N GLY A 503 16.16 -38.89 10.53
CA GLY A 503 16.38 -40.03 9.61
C GLY A 503 17.80 -40.15 9.04
N ASP A 504 18.74 -39.31 9.45
CA ASP A 504 20.18 -39.38 9.22
C ASP A 504 20.87 -39.60 10.60
#